data_31a6c8c5d40a7882116c91e67d2beb59
#
_entry.id   31a6c8c5d40a7882116c91e67d2beb59
#
_cell.length_a   1.000
_cell.length_b   1.000
_cell.length_c   1.000
_cell.angle_alpha   90.00
_cell.angle_beta   90.00
_cell.angle_gamma   90.00
#
_symmetry.space_group_name_H-M   'P 1'
#
loop_
_entity.id
_entity.type
_entity.pdbx_description
1 polymer ?
#
loop_
_entity_poly.entity_id
_entity_poly.type
_entity_poly.pdbx_seq_one_letter_code
_entity_poly.pdbx_strand_id
1 'polypeptide(L)'
;MEKERIEELERKISSLEEDVARLKSLVYKTNSPRPKAVHAPPKQRQETAKRPAQTTAKSSQVIEEPVDWEKVLFQIWLPRIFIFVFIIGVLWGFKAASDYGLMNEKVKVVLGFVVSIGFAVTGHFQIKKGRLVLGQVLVGGAIPILMLTTFAMHSLYHLAGPTLAFILNTSWIILGIIATVFYRSQALGVISAVGGVLVPFLIESNSPNALVFIGYETLLYIAFLYVAIKQKYSILYVLSAVLLNLTLLIYYSFVGDNGVKELLGMAILIQHLCLISSFFLSQSVLQVYAFTLLSSLAVTYGWLLAVFDDGTTTMVLLALVIIYALGVYTVRSSKEKFEFFITYLIVAVAFFIHQLVDLREGVILYVIQGLAVYYIAMTYKNLLHQLFSYTIYILSATYILVTPIEQVLSLPTLNWVVVLASILVFVWISIQKTEKDEHDTFKIGGSIVFSILSLIFATEVTAAGANDLSANTQTLIMTAVWLCLAIAAFVIGSLRTFKTATYIGVGLLFLTLFKLVLYDLPFIPMAIRALLFIVLGAIGLIISRLFYKKK
;
A
#
# COMPACT_ATOMS: atom_id res chain seq x y z
N MET A 1 42.48 -22.02 -32.84
CA MET A 1 40.99 -21.93 -32.84
C MET A 1 40.42 -20.96 -31.79
N GLU A 2 40.69 -21.06 -30.48
CA GLU A 2 40.17 -20.09 -29.51
C GLU A 2 40.79 -18.68 -29.62
N LYS A 3 42.12 -18.58 -29.82
CA LYS A 3 42.79 -17.29 -30.02
C LYS A 3 42.30 -16.54 -31.26
N GLU A 4 42.12 -17.21 -32.35
CA GLU A 4 41.61 -16.62 -33.59
C GLU A 4 40.17 -16.12 -33.45
N ARG A 5 39.37 -16.81 -32.64
CA ARG A 5 37.98 -16.43 -32.35
C ARG A 5 37.89 -15.21 -31.45
N ILE A 6 38.85 -15.06 -30.53
CA ILE A 6 38.98 -13.86 -29.66
C ILE A 6 39.41 -12.65 -30.51
N GLU A 7 40.40 -12.80 -31.37
CA GLU A 7 40.86 -11.72 -32.28
C GLU A 7 39.75 -11.29 -33.28
N GLU A 8 38.93 -12.23 -33.74
CA GLU A 8 37.78 -11.91 -34.61
C GLU A 8 36.69 -11.14 -33.86
N LEU A 9 36.41 -11.50 -32.59
CA LEU A 9 35.47 -10.80 -31.73
C LEU A 9 35.96 -9.40 -31.38
N GLU A 10 37.25 -9.22 -31.06
CA GLU A 10 37.84 -7.91 -30.80
C GLU A 10 37.80 -7.00 -32.02
N ARG A 11 38.01 -7.51 -33.24
CA ARG A 11 37.84 -6.75 -34.47
C ARG A 11 36.39 -6.34 -34.70
N LYS A 12 35.41 -7.23 -34.41
CA LYS A 12 33.99 -6.89 -34.51
C LYS A 12 33.54 -5.85 -33.49
N ILE A 13 34.05 -5.93 -32.26
CA ILE A 13 33.81 -4.93 -31.22
C ILE A 13 34.36 -3.55 -31.66
N SER A 14 35.62 -3.50 -32.12
CA SER A 14 36.21 -2.26 -32.57
C SER A 14 35.45 -1.64 -33.76
N SER A 15 34.98 -2.44 -34.73
CA SER A 15 34.17 -1.94 -35.84
C SER A 15 32.80 -1.41 -35.41
N LEU A 16 32.17 -2.06 -34.41
CA LEU A 16 30.89 -1.59 -33.85
C LEU A 16 31.04 -0.29 -33.05
N GLU A 17 32.15 -0.12 -32.31
CA GLU A 17 32.44 1.12 -31.61
C GLU A 17 32.66 2.30 -32.58
N GLU A 18 33.32 2.05 -33.73
CA GLU A 18 33.50 3.05 -34.78
C GLU A 18 32.20 3.44 -35.45
N ASP A 19 31.31 2.48 -35.73
CA ASP A 19 29.97 2.73 -36.27
C ASP A 19 29.08 3.51 -35.30
N VAL A 20 29.12 3.20 -34.00
CA VAL A 20 28.40 3.95 -32.96
C VAL A 20 28.93 5.39 -32.84
N ALA A 21 30.25 5.60 -32.93
CA ALA A 21 30.86 6.93 -32.93
C ALA A 21 30.44 7.73 -34.18
N ARG A 22 30.37 7.09 -35.34
CA ARG A 22 29.91 7.68 -36.59
C ARG A 22 28.45 8.06 -36.57
N LEU A 23 27.58 7.20 -36.06
CA LEU A 23 26.14 7.49 -35.88
C LEU A 23 25.91 8.62 -34.87
N LYS A 24 26.65 8.66 -33.75
CA LYS A 24 26.64 9.78 -32.82
C LYS A 24 27.03 11.11 -33.51
N SER A 25 28.05 11.11 -34.33
CA SER A 25 28.48 12.32 -35.05
C SER A 25 27.47 12.82 -36.06
N LEU A 26 26.73 11.92 -36.71
CA LEU A 26 25.64 12.25 -37.64
C LEU A 26 24.42 12.83 -36.92
N VAL A 27 24.05 12.27 -35.78
CA VAL A 27 22.94 12.78 -34.94
C VAL A 27 23.29 14.18 -34.39
N TYR A 28 24.54 14.42 -33.98
CA TYR A 28 24.97 15.75 -33.53
C TYR A 28 24.99 16.79 -34.66
N LYS A 29 25.32 16.40 -35.88
CA LYS A 29 25.30 17.31 -37.06
C LYS A 29 23.89 17.70 -37.50
N THR A 30 22.90 16.85 -37.26
CA THR A 30 21.50 17.10 -37.66
C THR A 30 20.76 18.01 -36.67
N ASN A 31 21.23 18.13 -35.42
CA ASN A 31 20.59 18.89 -34.35
C ASN A 31 21.27 20.24 -34.00
N SER A 32 22.18 20.77 -34.84
CA SER A 32 22.76 22.10 -34.63
C SER A 32 21.92 23.20 -35.24
N PRO A 33 21.37 24.16 -34.47
CA PRO A 33 20.67 25.33 -35.07
C PRO A 33 21.68 26.26 -35.75
N ARG A 34 21.35 26.70 -36.98
CA ARG A 34 22.13 27.67 -37.74
C ARG A 34 22.36 28.96 -36.95
N PRO A 35 23.59 29.50 -36.91
CA PRO A 35 23.86 30.77 -36.24
C PRO A 35 23.37 31.95 -37.07
N LYS A 36 22.59 32.85 -36.49
CA LYS A 36 22.36 34.20 -36.99
C LYS A 36 23.58 35.06 -36.69
N ALA A 37 24.13 35.69 -37.70
CA ALA A 37 25.24 36.64 -37.62
C ALA A 37 24.81 37.95 -36.94
N VAL A 38 25.59 38.44 -35.96
CA VAL A 38 25.69 39.87 -35.61
C VAL A 38 27.06 40.14 -34.98
N HIS A 39 27.76 41.10 -35.59
CA HIS A 39 28.88 41.98 -35.27
C HIS A 39 29.69 41.83 -33.95
N ALA A 40 31.02 41.78 -34.11
CA ALA A 40 32.05 42.13 -33.12
C ALA A 40 32.33 43.67 -33.20
N PRO A 41 33.07 44.34 -32.27
CA PRO A 41 34.33 44.01 -31.54
C PRO A 41 34.43 44.69 -30.13
N PRO A 42 35.59 44.93 -29.47
CA PRO A 42 36.90 44.28 -29.48
C PRO A 42 37.48 43.89 -28.07
N LYS A 43 38.62 43.23 -28.12
CA LYS A 43 39.57 42.79 -27.11
C LYS A 43 39.78 43.64 -25.84
N GLN A 44 39.88 42.91 -24.67
CA GLN A 44 40.93 43.17 -23.71
C GLN A 44 41.40 41.89 -23.01
N ARG A 45 42.67 41.85 -22.77
CA ARG A 45 43.61 40.81 -22.31
C ARG A 45 43.80 40.91 -20.80
N GLN A 46 43.89 39.81 -20.09
CA GLN A 46 44.79 39.52 -18.96
C GLN A 46 44.28 38.32 -18.19
N GLU A 47 45.00 37.26 -18.19
CA GLU A 47 45.99 36.67 -17.29
C GLU A 47 45.46 35.90 -16.07
N THR A 48 45.72 34.61 -16.18
CA THR A 48 46.17 33.62 -15.18
C THR A 48 45.57 33.59 -13.78
N ALA A 49 44.91 32.45 -13.46
CA ALA A 49 45.23 31.64 -12.29
C ALA A 49 44.52 30.28 -12.35
N LYS A 50 45.31 29.21 -12.28
CA LYS A 50 44.92 27.81 -12.15
C LYS A 50 44.21 27.56 -10.81
N ARG A 51 43.04 26.90 -10.80
CA ARG A 51 42.53 26.11 -9.68
C ARG A 51 41.83 24.84 -10.19
N PRO A 52 41.89 23.74 -9.45
CA PRO A 52 41.59 22.41 -10.00
C PRO A 52 40.08 22.14 -10.13
N ALA A 53 39.76 21.31 -11.13
CA ALA A 53 38.44 20.89 -11.49
C ALA A 53 37.76 20.06 -10.38
N GLN A 54 36.67 20.58 -9.87
CA GLN A 54 35.67 19.77 -9.17
C GLN A 54 34.76 19.11 -10.22
N THR A 55 34.76 17.79 -10.21
CA THR A 55 33.90 16.96 -11.02
C THR A 55 32.47 17.03 -10.48
N THR A 56 31.66 17.95 -11.00
CA THR A 56 30.21 17.93 -10.76
C THR A 56 29.57 16.88 -11.65
N ALA A 57 29.07 15.82 -11.02
CA ALA A 57 28.19 14.85 -11.67
C ALA A 57 26.98 15.56 -12.27
N LYS A 58 26.88 15.62 -13.58
CA LYS A 58 25.69 16.06 -14.30
C LYS A 58 24.58 15.06 -14.05
N SER A 59 23.62 15.47 -13.24
CA SER A 59 22.29 14.87 -13.18
C SER A 59 21.71 14.87 -14.60
N SER A 60 21.44 13.69 -15.15
CA SER A 60 20.70 13.51 -16.39
C SER A 60 19.27 13.94 -16.13
N GLN A 61 18.94 15.19 -16.41
CA GLN A 61 17.55 15.59 -16.55
C GLN A 61 16.97 14.80 -17.72
N VAL A 62 16.05 13.89 -17.42
CA VAL A 62 15.13 13.31 -18.39
C VAL A 62 14.29 14.47 -18.90
N ILE A 63 14.60 14.95 -20.09
CA ILE A 63 13.74 15.91 -20.79
C ILE A 63 12.49 15.11 -21.15
N GLU A 64 11.43 15.26 -20.36
CA GLU A 64 10.10 14.80 -20.74
C GLU A 64 9.73 15.58 -22.01
N GLU A 65 9.57 14.87 -23.12
CA GLU A 65 9.03 15.46 -24.35
C GLU A 65 7.67 16.09 -24.02
N PRO A 66 7.38 17.31 -24.45
CA PRO A 66 6.10 17.94 -24.18
C PRO A 66 4.99 17.05 -24.74
N VAL A 67 4.05 16.68 -23.88
CA VAL A 67 2.90 15.86 -24.23
C VAL A 67 2.18 16.52 -25.39
N ASP A 68 2.14 15.84 -26.53
CA ASP A 68 1.39 16.28 -27.70
C ASP A 68 -0.12 16.15 -27.42
N TRP A 69 -0.68 17.20 -26.80
CA TRP A 69 -2.08 17.27 -26.40
C TRP A 69 -3.04 17.10 -27.58
N GLU A 70 -2.64 17.53 -28.76
CA GLU A 70 -3.43 17.38 -29.99
C GLU A 70 -3.56 15.90 -30.36
N LYS A 71 -2.47 15.15 -30.30
CA LYS A 71 -2.45 13.70 -30.50
C LYS A 71 -3.24 12.94 -29.44
N VAL A 72 -3.07 13.32 -28.18
CA VAL A 72 -3.82 12.72 -27.06
C VAL A 72 -5.31 13.00 -27.21
N LEU A 73 -5.70 14.24 -27.52
CA LEU A 73 -7.11 14.62 -27.63
C LEU A 73 -7.76 13.96 -28.85
N PHE A 74 -7.19 14.12 -30.05
CA PHE A 74 -7.85 13.72 -31.30
C PHE A 74 -7.65 12.24 -31.66
N GLN A 75 -6.52 11.62 -31.28
CA GLN A 75 -6.26 10.21 -31.62
C GLN A 75 -6.61 9.22 -30.52
N ILE A 76 -6.63 9.64 -29.26
CA ILE A 76 -6.88 8.75 -28.13
C ILE A 76 -8.25 8.99 -27.50
N TRP A 77 -8.59 10.24 -27.14
CA TRP A 77 -9.82 10.54 -26.41
C TRP A 77 -11.04 10.70 -27.31
N LEU A 78 -10.91 11.40 -28.41
CA LEU A 78 -12.01 11.66 -29.31
C LEU A 78 -12.71 10.38 -29.80
N PRO A 79 -12.02 9.34 -30.28
CA PRO A 79 -12.67 8.08 -30.66
C PRO A 79 -13.42 7.40 -29.49
N ARG A 80 -12.90 7.49 -28.27
CA ARG A 80 -13.54 6.91 -27.09
C ARG A 80 -14.82 7.62 -26.70
N ILE A 81 -14.83 8.96 -26.78
CA ILE A 81 -16.00 9.79 -26.52
C ILE A 81 -17.08 9.52 -27.57
N PHE A 82 -16.69 9.51 -28.85
CA PHE A 82 -17.65 9.29 -29.94
C PHE A 82 -18.28 7.90 -29.94
N ILE A 83 -17.54 6.85 -29.56
CA ILE A 83 -18.14 5.52 -29.41
C ILE A 83 -19.14 5.47 -28.26
N PHE A 84 -18.86 6.14 -27.14
CA PHE A 84 -19.79 6.25 -26.03
C PHE A 84 -21.07 6.99 -26.43
N VAL A 85 -20.94 8.14 -27.11
CA VAL A 85 -22.08 8.89 -27.65
C VAL A 85 -22.84 8.05 -28.68
N PHE A 86 -22.13 7.30 -29.52
CA PHE A 86 -22.78 6.41 -30.49
C PHE A 86 -23.56 5.27 -29.82
N ILE A 87 -23.04 4.65 -28.78
CA ILE A 87 -23.75 3.62 -28.01
C ILE A 87 -25.03 4.20 -27.41
N ILE A 88 -24.99 5.41 -26.82
CA ILE A 88 -26.17 6.11 -26.34
C ILE A 88 -27.17 6.38 -27.47
N GLY A 89 -26.68 6.82 -28.63
CA GLY A 89 -27.50 7.04 -29.82
C GLY A 89 -28.19 5.76 -30.31
N VAL A 90 -27.49 4.63 -30.32
CA VAL A 90 -28.08 3.32 -30.64
C VAL A 90 -29.18 2.93 -29.63
N LEU A 91 -28.94 3.10 -28.34
CA LEU A 91 -29.94 2.84 -27.29
C LEU A 91 -31.20 3.71 -27.48
N TRP A 92 -31.03 4.99 -27.76
CA TRP A 92 -32.14 5.90 -28.00
C TRP A 92 -32.85 5.61 -29.34
N GLY A 93 -32.11 5.21 -30.37
CA GLY A 93 -32.65 4.77 -31.66
C GLY A 93 -33.54 3.52 -31.49
N PHE A 94 -33.11 2.55 -30.71
CA PHE A 94 -33.93 1.39 -30.35
C PHE A 94 -35.20 1.78 -29.60
N LYS A 95 -35.08 2.69 -28.61
CA LYS A 95 -36.24 3.18 -27.87
C LYS A 95 -37.21 3.90 -28.81
N ALA A 96 -36.74 4.84 -29.59
CA ALA A 96 -37.59 5.58 -30.55
C ALA A 96 -38.27 4.64 -31.56
N ALA A 97 -37.51 3.69 -32.15
CA ALA A 97 -38.09 2.70 -33.06
C ALA A 97 -39.15 1.80 -32.39
N SER A 98 -39.02 1.57 -31.08
CA SER A 98 -40.00 0.89 -30.27
C SER A 98 -41.25 1.73 -30.06
N ASP A 99 -41.08 2.98 -29.66
CA ASP A 99 -42.17 3.90 -29.29
C ASP A 99 -43.03 4.28 -30.51
N TYR A 100 -42.41 4.35 -31.71
CA TYR A 100 -43.12 4.62 -32.97
C TYR A 100 -43.72 3.39 -33.67
N GLY A 101 -43.56 2.18 -33.07
CA GLY A 101 -44.15 0.95 -33.65
C GLY A 101 -43.56 0.56 -35.03
N LEU A 102 -42.44 1.18 -35.44
CA LEU A 102 -41.85 1.02 -36.76
C LEU A 102 -41.19 -0.34 -36.98
N MET A 103 -40.90 -1.10 -35.93
CA MET A 103 -40.16 -2.35 -36.03
C MET A 103 -40.74 -3.42 -35.11
N ASN A 104 -40.90 -4.62 -35.63
CA ASN A 104 -41.15 -5.81 -34.81
C ASN A 104 -39.94 -6.11 -33.93
N GLU A 105 -40.17 -6.68 -32.75
CA GLU A 105 -39.15 -7.02 -31.74
C GLU A 105 -38.01 -7.89 -32.31
N LYS A 106 -38.37 -8.87 -33.15
CA LYS A 106 -37.39 -9.73 -33.83
C LYS A 106 -36.46 -8.93 -34.75
N VAL A 107 -36.99 -7.94 -35.46
CA VAL A 107 -36.21 -7.08 -36.37
C VAL A 107 -35.24 -6.20 -35.57
N LYS A 108 -35.66 -5.69 -34.42
CA LYS A 108 -34.80 -4.89 -33.54
C LYS A 108 -33.59 -5.70 -33.05
N VAL A 109 -33.80 -6.94 -32.63
CA VAL A 109 -32.74 -7.86 -32.18
C VAL A 109 -31.78 -8.18 -33.32
N VAL A 110 -32.32 -8.53 -34.50
CA VAL A 110 -31.48 -8.81 -35.68
C VAL A 110 -30.64 -7.58 -36.05
N LEU A 111 -31.23 -6.38 -36.03
CA LEU A 111 -30.51 -5.13 -36.34
C LEU A 111 -29.38 -4.88 -35.30
N GLY A 112 -29.60 -5.12 -34.04
CA GLY A 112 -28.57 -5.02 -33.00
C GLY A 112 -27.38 -5.93 -33.25
N PHE A 113 -27.61 -7.18 -33.61
CA PHE A 113 -26.55 -8.10 -34.01
C PHE A 113 -25.83 -7.65 -35.30
N VAL A 114 -26.57 -7.21 -36.32
CA VAL A 114 -25.99 -6.71 -37.60
C VAL A 114 -25.09 -5.48 -37.33
N VAL A 115 -25.56 -4.53 -36.55
CA VAL A 115 -24.77 -3.34 -36.19
C VAL A 115 -23.51 -3.73 -35.45
N SER A 116 -23.61 -4.64 -34.48
CA SER A 116 -22.43 -5.10 -33.72
C SER A 116 -21.42 -5.82 -34.61
N ILE A 117 -21.86 -6.72 -35.49
CA ILE A 117 -20.99 -7.38 -36.47
C ILE A 117 -20.35 -6.36 -37.38
N GLY A 118 -21.13 -5.36 -37.85
CA GLY A 118 -20.62 -4.24 -38.64
C GLY A 118 -19.50 -3.46 -37.95
N PHE A 119 -19.63 -3.22 -36.64
CA PHE A 119 -18.60 -2.60 -35.82
C PHE A 119 -17.35 -3.48 -35.71
N ALA A 120 -17.50 -4.77 -35.45
CA ALA A 120 -16.39 -5.72 -35.33
C ALA A 120 -15.61 -5.80 -36.66
N VAL A 121 -16.33 -5.93 -37.79
CA VAL A 121 -15.76 -6.02 -39.15
C VAL A 121 -15.05 -4.71 -39.54
N THR A 122 -15.72 -3.59 -39.36
CA THR A 122 -15.13 -2.26 -39.69
C THR A 122 -13.91 -1.99 -38.79
N GLY A 123 -13.99 -2.35 -37.49
CA GLY A 123 -12.88 -2.23 -36.57
C GLY A 123 -11.67 -3.06 -36.99
N HIS A 124 -11.90 -4.31 -37.42
CA HIS A 124 -10.84 -5.16 -37.97
C HIS A 124 -10.15 -4.54 -39.18
N PHE A 125 -10.93 -4.01 -40.13
CA PHE A 125 -10.38 -3.35 -41.34
C PHE A 125 -9.63 -2.06 -40.99
N GLN A 126 -10.09 -1.28 -40.01
CA GLN A 126 -9.36 -0.08 -39.55
C GLN A 126 -8.01 -0.44 -38.93
N ILE A 127 -7.94 -1.52 -38.12
CA ILE A 127 -6.69 -2.03 -37.55
C ILE A 127 -5.72 -2.42 -38.69
N LYS A 128 -6.21 -3.17 -39.70
CA LYS A 128 -5.39 -3.54 -40.88
C LYS A 128 -4.88 -2.35 -41.67
N LYS A 129 -5.62 -1.23 -41.69
CA LYS A 129 -5.21 0.04 -42.34
C LYS A 129 -4.28 0.89 -41.44
N GLY A 130 -3.78 0.37 -40.31
CA GLY A 130 -2.87 1.06 -39.37
C GLY A 130 -3.56 2.00 -38.38
N ARG A 131 -4.88 2.13 -38.43
CA ARG A 131 -5.65 2.97 -37.50
C ARG A 131 -6.02 2.19 -36.24
N LEU A 132 -4.98 1.82 -35.45
CA LEU A 132 -5.09 0.90 -34.31
C LEU A 132 -6.12 1.34 -33.26
N VAL A 133 -6.05 2.59 -32.79
CA VAL A 133 -6.92 3.10 -31.73
C VAL A 133 -8.38 3.09 -32.16
N LEU A 134 -8.68 3.62 -33.35
CA LEU A 134 -10.04 3.65 -33.90
C LEU A 134 -10.59 2.23 -34.06
N GLY A 135 -9.80 1.31 -34.61
CA GLY A 135 -10.22 -0.06 -34.81
C GLY A 135 -10.45 -0.82 -33.52
N GLN A 136 -9.58 -0.64 -32.52
CA GLN A 136 -9.75 -1.24 -31.20
C GLN A 136 -11.00 -0.71 -30.48
N VAL A 137 -11.30 0.58 -30.60
CA VAL A 137 -12.51 1.19 -30.05
C VAL A 137 -13.77 0.62 -30.73
N LEU A 138 -13.76 0.44 -32.04
CA LEU A 138 -14.89 -0.16 -32.76
C LEU A 138 -15.12 -1.62 -32.35
N VAL A 139 -14.07 -2.44 -32.31
CA VAL A 139 -14.16 -3.84 -31.83
C VAL A 139 -14.61 -3.88 -30.38
N GLY A 140 -14.06 -3.00 -29.52
CA GLY A 140 -14.47 -2.88 -28.12
C GLY A 140 -15.93 -2.47 -27.94
N GLY A 141 -16.45 -1.61 -28.80
CA GLY A 141 -17.85 -1.20 -28.81
C GLY A 141 -18.81 -2.30 -29.30
N ALA A 142 -18.34 -3.19 -30.18
CA ALA A 142 -19.13 -4.33 -30.65
C ALA A 142 -19.56 -5.27 -29.51
N ILE A 143 -18.69 -5.52 -28.53
CA ILE A 143 -18.98 -6.44 -27.40
C ILE A 143 -20.14 -5.96 -26.53
N PRO A 144 -20.15 -4.75 -25.98
CA PRO A 144 -21.30 -4.22 -25.24
C PRO A 144 -22.59 -4.19 -26.07
N ILE A 145 -22.52 -3.90 -27.37
CA ILE A 145 -23.72 -3.91 -28.26
C ILE A 145 -24.28 -5.33 -28.36
N LEU A 146 -23.43 -6.36 -28.54
CA LEU A 146 -23.86 -7.77 -28.53
C LEU A 146 -24.54 -8.14 -27.20
N MET A 147 -23.94 -7.74 -26.10
CA MET A 147 -24.47 -8.01 -24.76
C MET A 147 -25.81 -7.31 -24.52
N LEU A 148 -25.93 -6.04 -24.86
CA LEU A 148 -27.17 -5.27 -24.71
C LEU A 148 -28.26 -5.80 -25.64
N THR A 149 -27.89 -6.24 -26.86
CA THR A 149 -28.85 -6.90 -27.78
C THR A 149 -29.38 -8.21 -27.21
N THR A 150 -28.50 -9.02 -26.62
CA THR A 150 -28.88 -10.26 -25.95
C THR A 150 -29.75 -10.00 -24.71
N PHE A 151 -29.40 -8.97 -23.93
CA PHE A 151 -30.21 -8.50 -22.81
C PHE A 151 -31.62 -8.07 -23.28
N ALA A 152 -31.71 -7.24 -24.31
CA ALA A 152 -32.99 -6.80 -24.86
C ALA A 152 -33.82 -7.99 -25.38
N MET A 153 -33.17 -8.95 -26.06
CA MET A 153 -33.82 -10.17 -26.55
C MET A 153 -34.42 -11.00 -25.41
N HIS A 154 -33.74 -11.07 -24.25
CA HIS A 154 -34.20 -11.84 -23.08
C HIS A 154 -35.19 -11.04 -22.22
N SER A 155 -34.74 -9.91 -21.64
CA SER A 155 -35.47 -9.17 -20.58
C SER A 155 -36.56 -8.23 -21.11
N LEU A 156 -36.35 -7.63 -22.34
CA LEU A 156 -37.34 -6.67 -22.88
C LEU A 156 -38.35 -7.35 -23.81
N TYR A 157 -37.91 -8.30 -24.62
CA TYR A 157 -38.74 -8.87 -25.67
C TYR A 157 -39.14 -10.32 -25.39
N HIS A 158 -38.63 -10.94 -24.34
CA HIS A 158 -38.91 -12.34 -23.96
C HIS A 158 -38.81 -13.35 -25.11
N LEU A 159 -37.91 -13.08 -26.09
CA LEU A 159 -37.65 -13.94 -27.24
C LEU A 159 -36.69 -15.10 -26.94
N ALA A 160 -35.99 -15.04 -25.82
CA ALA A 160 -35.02 -16.04 -25.40
C ALA A 160 -35.16 -16.35 -23.91
N GLY A 161 -35.00 -17.61 -23.54
CA GLY A 161 -34.94 -18.01 -22.12
C GLY A 161 -33.62 -17.58 -21.46
N PRO A 162 -33.55 -17.60 -20.11
CA PRO A 162 -32.38 -17.15 -19.34
C PRO A 162 -31.11 -17.95 -19.67
N THR A 163 -31.23 -19.26 -19.85
CA THR A 163 -30.10 -20.14 -20.19
C THR A 163 -29.45 -19.76 -21.53
N LEU A 164 -30.26 -19.52 -22.56
CA LEU A 164 -29.76 -19.10 -23.88
C LEU A 164 -29.10 -17.75 -23.81
N ALA A 165 -29.69 -16.78 -23.08
CA ALA A 165 -29.13 -15.45 -22.89
C ALA A 165 -27.79 -15.52 -22.15
N PHE A 166 -27.66 -16.38 -21.14
CA PHE A 166 -26.41 -16.61 -20.40
C PHE A 166 -25.31 -17.18 -21.32
N ILE A 167 -25.63 -18.23 -22.09
CA ILE A 167 -24.69 -18.84 -23.02
C ILE A 167 -24.21 -17.85 -24.09
N LEU A 168 -25.12 -17.06 -24.66
CA LEU A 168 -24.78 -16.05 -25.64
C LEU A 168 -23.88 -14.96 -25.04
N ASN A 169 -24.27 -14.39 -23.90
CA ASN A 169 -23.44 -13.36 -23.25
C ASN A 169 -22.04 -13.87 -22.88
N THR A 170 -21.97 -15.08 -22.30
CA THR A 170 -20.69 -15.72 -22.02
C THR A 170 -19.86 -15.91 -23.30
N SER A 171 -20.48 -16.30 -24.41
CA SER A 171 -19.80 -16.44 -25.70
C SER A 171 -19.26 -15.11 -26.21
N TRP A 172 -19.99 -14.00 -26.05
CA TRP A 172 -19.51 -12.66 -26.41
C TRP A 172 -18.30 -12.24 -25.57
N ILE A 173 -18.29 -12.59 -24.29
CA ILE A 173 -17.12 -12.34 -23.42
C ILE A 173 -15.91 -13.17 -23.83
N ILE A 174 -16.10 -14.43 -24.18
CA ILE A 174 -15.03 -15.28 -24.73
C ILE A 174 -14.45 -14.66 -26.00
N LEU A 175 -15.31 -14.18 -26.92
CA LEU A 175 -14.85 -13.45 -28.10
C LEU A 175 -14.10 -12.17 -27.74
N GLY A 176 -14.52 -11.46 -26.70
CA GLY A 176 -13.83 -10.30 -26.16
C GLY A 176 -12.43 -10.63 -25.60
N ILE A 177 -12.29 -11.75 -24.90
CA ILE A 177 -11.00 -12.26 -24.43
C ILE A 177 -10.09 -12.59 -25.62
N ILE A 178 -10.62 -13.30 -26.63
CA ILE A 178 -9.90 -13.65 -27.85
C ILE A 178 -9.44 -12.37 -28.58
N ALA A 179 -10.33 -11.39 -28.74
CA ALA A 179 -10.02 -10.11 -29.36
C ALA A 179 -8.94 -9.34 -28.58
N THR A 180 -8.98 -9.37 -27.24
CA THR A 180 -7.97 -8.78 -26.36
C THR A 180 -6.57 -9.31 -26.64
N VAL A 181 -6.45 -10.65 -26.76
CA VAL A 181 -5.18 -11.33 -27.05
C VAL A 181 -4.76 -11.10 -28.50
N PHE A 182 -5.68 -11.22 -29.44
CA PHE A 182 -5.41 -11.13 -30.87
C PHE A 182 -4.96 -9.71 -31.29
N TYR A 183 -5.69 -8.68 -30.84
CA TYR A 183 -5.36 -7.29 -31.14
C TYR A 183 -4.37 -6.66 -30.16
N ARG A 184 -3.90 -7.41 -29.17
CA ARG A 184 -2.97 -6.96 -28.10
C ARG A 184 -3.41 -5.65 -27.46
N SER A 185 -4.69 -5.55 -27.08
CA SER A 185 -5.30 -4.33 -26.55
C SER A 185 -5.79 -4.50 -25.12
N GLN A 186 -5.15 -3.81 -24.17
CA GLN A 186 -5.61 -3.78 -22.78
C GLN A 186 -7.01 -3.18 -22.63
N ALA A 187 -7.36 -2.17 -23.47
CA ALA A 187 -8.67 -1.54 -23.45
C ALA A 187 -9.80 -2.53 -23.77
N LEU A 188 -9.59 -3.42 -24.77
CA LEU A 188 -10.55 -4.50 -25.06
C LEU A 188 -10.72 -5.45 -23.88
N GLY A 189 -9.62 -5.80 -23.19
CA GLY A 189 -9.67 -6.63 -21.99
C GLY A 189 -10.47 -5.99 -20.88
N VAL A 190 -10.27 -4.69 -20.63
CA VAL A 190 -11.01 -3.94 -19.62
C VAL A 190 -12.51 -3.90 -19.93
N ILE A 191 -12.89 -3.56 -21.18
CA ILE A 191 -14.30 -3.53 -21.60
C ILE A 191 -14.95 -4.92 -21.45
N SER A 192 -14.25 -5.96 -21.88
CA SER A 192 -14.75 -7.33 -21.77
C SER A 192 -14.86 -7.82 -20.33
N ALA A 193 -13.92 -7.42 -19.43
CA ALA A 193 -13.97 -7.76 -18.02
C ALA A 193 -15.16 -7.10 -17.33
N VAL A 194 -15.36 -5.79 -17.55
CA VAL A 194 -16.51 -5.06 -16.99
C VAL A 194 -17.82 -5.62 -17.54
N GLY A 195 -17.89 -5.87 -18.86
CA GLY A 195 -19.07 -6.51 -19.45
C GLY A 195 -19.34 -7.90 -18.88
N GLY A 196 -18.28 -8.72 -18.73
CA GLY A 196 -18.39 -10.08 -18.22
C GLY A 196 -19.00 -10.17 -16.82
N VAL A 197 -18.55 -9.31 -15.93
CA VAL A 197 -19.06 -9.20 -14.55
C VAL A 197 -20.56 -8.81 -14.52
N LEU A 198 -21.05 -8.09 -15.51
CA LEU A 198 -22.45 -7.69 -15.59
C LEU A 198 -23.37 -8.81 -16.10
N VAL A 199 -22.85 -9.86 -16.74
CA VAL A 199 -23.66 -10.93 -17.35
C VAL A 199 -24.69 -11.55 -16.40
N PRO A 200 -24.34 -12.00 -15.17
CA PRO A 200 -25.32 -12.60 -14.29
C PRO A 200 -26.39 -11.60 -13.81
N PHE A 201 -26.08 -10.31 -13.73
CA PHE A 201 -27.04 -9.26 -13.34
C PHE A 201 -27.98 -8.85 -14.46
N LEU A 202 -27.59 -9.09 -15.73
CA LEU A 202 -28.44 -8.79 -16.88
C LEU A 202 -29.46 -9.90 -17.17
N ILE A 203 -29.40 -11.02 -16.44
CA ILE A 203 -30.24 -12.18 -16.72
C ILE A 203 -31.14 -12.44 -15.52
N GLU A 204 -32.43 -12.12 -15.67
CA GLU A 204 -33.42 -12.47 -14.69
C GLU A 204 -33.68 -13.98 -14.71
N SER A 205 -33.54 -14.62 -13.56
CA SER A 205 -33.83 -16.04 -13.37
C SER A 205 -34.76 -16.26 -12.21
N ASN A 206 -35.80 -17.07 -12.43
CA ASN A 206 -36.79 -17.44 -11.38
C ASN A 206 -36.16 -18.37 -10.32
N SER A 207 -35.00 -18.94 -10.57
CA SER A 207 -34.24 -19.83 -9.67
C SER A 207 -32.75 -19.50 -9.71
N PRO A 208 -32.34 -18.40 -9.04
CA PRO A 208 -30.93 -18.01 -9.00
C PRO A 208 -30.11 -19.09 -8.28
N ASN A 209 -29.04 -19.55 -8.93
CA ASN A 209 -28.13 -20.55 -8.38
C ASN A 209 -26.80 -19.89 -7.98
N ALA A 210 -26.54 -19.83 -6.67
CA ALA A 210 -25.35 -19.23 -6.11
C ALA A 210 -24.05 -19.86 -6.63
N LEU A 211 -24.02 -21.19 -6.78
CA LEU A 211 -22.83 -21.89 -7.28
C LEU A 211 -22.51 -21.49 -8.72
N VAL A 212 -23.55 -21.35 -9.57
CA VAL A 212 -23.36 -20.92 -10.96
C VAL A 212 -22.86 -19.48 -11.01
N PHE A 213 -23.43 -18.58 -10.19
CA PHE A 213 -23.02 -17.19 -10.11
C PHE A 213 -21.56 -17.05 -9.65
N ILE A 214 -21.24 -17.58 -8.47
CA ILE A 214 -19.91 -17.45 -7.87
C ILE A 214 -18.86 -18.20 -8.70
N GLY A 215 -19.21 -19.38 -9.23
CA GLY A 215 -18.34 -20.14 -10.10
C GLY A 215 -18.02 -19.41 -11.40
N TYR A 216 -19.04 -18.80 -12.04
CA TYR A 216 -18.85 -17.98 -13.25
C TYR A 216 -17.93 -16.81 -12.99
N GLU A 217 -18.18 -16.01 -11.94
CA GLU A 217 -17.37 -14.84 -11.60
C GLU A 217 -15.92 -15.23 -11.28
N THR A 218 -15.73 -16.33 -10.57
CA THR A 218 -14.38 -16.84 -10.24
C THR A 218 -13.64 -17.32 -11.49
N LEU A 219 -14.31 -18.03 -12.40
CA LEU A 219 -13.71 -18.47 -13.67
C LEU A 219 -13.38 -17.27 -14.56
N LEU A 220 -14.27 -16.28 -14.61
CA LEU A 220 -14.07 -15.04 -15.34
C LEU A 220 -12.83 -14.28 -14.82
N TYR A 221 -12.71 -14.17 -13.51
CA TYR A 221 -11.53 -13.60 -12.85
C TYR A 221 -10.24 -14.33 -13.29
N ILE A 222 -10.21 -15.65 -13.18
CA ILE A 222 -9.04 -16.46 -13.54
C ILE A 222 -8.67 -16.25 -15.02
N ALA A 223 -9.66 -16.19 -15.92
CA ALA A 223 -9.43 -15.98 -17.34
C ALA A 223 -8.79 -14.61 -17.62
N PHE A 224 -9.34 -13.53 -17.03
CA PHE A 224 -8.78 -12.19 -17.22
C PHE A 224 -7.44 -12.01 -16.51
N LEU A 225 -7.25 -12.60 -15.33
CA LEU A 225 -5.95 -12.61 -14.64
C LEU A 225 -4.88 -13.29 -15.51
N TYR A 226 -5.18 -14.45 -16.09
CA TYR A 226 -4.28 -15.16 -17.00
C TYR A 226 -3.88 -14.28 -18.21
N VAL A 227 -4.86 -13.63 -18.86
CA VAL A 227 -4.59 -12.72 -19.97
C VAL A 227 -3.74 -11.54 -19.52
N ALA A 228 -4.06 -10.95 -18.37
CA ALA A 228 -3.32 -9.82 -17.80
C ALA A 228 -1.85 -10.17 -17.55
N ILE A 229 -1.58 -11.33 -16.98
CA ILE A 229 -0.22 -11.83 -16.73
C ILE A 229 0.52 -12.07 -18.06
N LYS A 230 -0.10 -12.82 -18.98
CA LYS A 230 0.50 -13.19 -20.26
C LYS A 230 0.83 -11.98 -21.15
N GLN A 231 -0.03 -10.98 -21.16
CA GLN A 231 0.13 -9.76 -21.95
C GLN A 231 0.80 -8.62 -21.17
N LYS A 232 1.09 -8.79 -19.88
CA LYS A 232 1.64 -7.79 -18.95
C LYS A 232 0.74 -6.54 -18.82
N TYR A 233 -0.58 -6.74 -18.74
CA TYR A 233 -1.58 -5.67 -18.63
C TYR A 233 -1.85 -5.31 -17.17
N SER A 234 -1.16 -4.32 -16.63
CA SER A 234 -1.23 -3.93 -15.22
C SER A 234 -2.64 -3.47 -14.79
N ILE A 235 -3.33 -2.69 -15.63
CA ILE A 235 -4.69 -2.21 -15.31
C ILE A 235 -5.67 -3.40 -15.26
N LEU A 236 -5.60 -4.30 -16.24
CA LEU A 236 -6.48 -5.47 -16.28
C LEU A 236 -6.21 -6.41 -15.09
N TYR A 237 -4.94 -6.53 -14.64
CA TYR A 237 -4.56 -7.33 -13.48
C TYR A 237 -5.24 -6.83 -12.19
N VAL A 238 -5.13 -5.53 -11.91
CA VAL A 238 -5.77 -4.92 -10.73
C VAL A 238 -7.29 -4.98 -10.86
N LEU A 239 -7.81 -4.60 -12.03
CA LEU A 239 -9.24 -4.52 -12.27
C LEU A 239 -9.93 -5.87 -12.11
N SER A 240 -9.33 -6.96 -12.59
CA SER A 240 -9.91 -8.31 -12.43
C SER A 240 -10.10 -8.67 -10.95
N ALA A 241 -9.11 -8.36 -10.09
CA ALA A 241 -9.21 -8.60 -8.67
C ALA A 241 -10.26 -7.72 -7.98
N VAL A 242 -10.33 -6.44 -8.36
CA VAL A 242 -11.31 -5.49 -7.82
C VAL A 242 -12.73 -5.89 -8.24
N LEU A 243 -12.94 -6.23 -9.51
CA LEU A 243 -14.25 -6.60 -10.04
C LEU A 243 -14.82 -7.82 -9.33
N LEU A 244 -14.05 -8.89 -9.13
CA LEU A 244 -14.52 -10.06 -8.41
C LEU A 244 -14.97 -9.70 -6.98
N ASN A 245 -14.15 -8.96 -6.23
CA ASN A 245 -14.52 -8.55 -4.87
C ASN A 245 -15.79 -7.69 -4.84
N LEU A 246 -15.89 -6.72 -5.77
CA LEU A 246 -17.07 -5.84 -5.85
C LEU A 246 -18.33 -6.65 -6.17
N THR A 247 -18.26 -7.56 -7.12
CA THR A 247 -19.38 -8.41 -7.54
C THR A 247 -19.84 -9.32 -6.41
N LEU A 248 -18.90 -9.97 -5.72
CA LEU A 248 -19.24 -10.84 -4.59
C LEU A 248 -19.81 -10.03 -3.41
N LEU A 249 -19.31 -8.81 -3.17
CA LEU A 249 -19.85 -7.91 -2.14
C LEU A 249 -21.28 -7.48 -2.47
N ILE A 250 -21.55 -7.09 -3.72
CA ILE A 250 -22.89 -6.76 -4.18
C ILE A 250 -23.81 -7.97 -4.00
N TYR A 251 -23.38 -9.14 -4.47
CA TYR A 251 -24.16 -10.37 -4.34
C TYR A 251 -24.48 -10.71 -2.88
N TYR A 252 -23.49 -10.65 -1.98
CA TYR A 252 -23.67 -10.88 -0.55
C TYR A 252 -24.66 -9.88 0.08
N SER A 253 -24.62 -8.62 -0.34
CA SER A 253 -25.51 -7.57 0.17
C SER A 253 -26.98 -7.81 -0.20
N PHE A 254 -27.26 -8.47 -1.34
CA PHE A 254 -28.62 -8.78 -1.78
C PHE A 254 -29.14 -10.13 -1.28
N VAL A 255 -28.30 -11.15 -1.18
CA VAL A 255 -28.73 -12.53 -0.86
C VAL A 255 -28.63 -12.83 0.64
N GLY A 256 -27.76 -12.11 1.36
CA GLY A 256 -27.53 -12.33 2.78
C GLY A 256 -26.92 -13.71 3.09
N ASP A 257 -27.32 -14.28 4.22
CA ASP A 257 -26.68 -15.46 4.84
C ASP A 257 -27.19 -16.83 4.38
N ASN A 258 -27.95 -16.92 3.30
CA ASN A 258 -28.67 -18.12 2.87
C ASN A 258 -27.77 -19.32 2.42
N GLY A 259 -26.78 -19.71 3.24
CA GLY A 259 -25.90 -20.86 2.95
C GLY A 259 -24.85 -20.60 1.84
N VAL A 260 -24.60 -19.34 1.51
CA VAL A 260 -23.74 -18.91 0.41
C VAL A 260 -22.35 -18.48 0.90
N LYS A 261 -22.20 -18.24 2.21
CA LYS A 261 -20.98 -17.71 2.82
C LYS A 261 -19.73 -18.52 2.47
N GLU A 262 -19.81 -19.82 2.64
CA GLU A 262 -18.66 -20.70 2.39
C GLU A 262 -18.19 -20.64 0.93
N LEU A 263 -19.12 -20.56 -0.03
CA LEU A 263 -18.81 -20.44 -1.45
C LEU A 263 -18.12 -19.10 -1.76
N LEU A 264 -18.59 -18.01 -1.15
CA LEU A 264 -17.97 -16.69 -1.27
C LEU A 264 -16.54 -16.70 -0.70
N GLY A 265 -16.36 -17.26 0.49
CA GLY A 265 -15.06 -17.42 1.12
C GLY A 265 -14.10 -18.24 0.25
N MET A 266 -14.55 -19.36 -0.32
CA MET A 266 -13.74 -20.16 -1.23
C MET A 266 -13.32 -19.39 -2.49
N ALA A 267 -14.22 -18.61 -3.08
CA ALA A 267 -13.90 -17.78 -4.25
C ALA A 267 -12.80 -16.76 -3.95
N ILE A 268 -12.87 -16.08 -2.80
CA ILE A 268 -11.86 -15.11 -2.36
C ILE A 268 -10.52 -15.79 -2.04
N LEU A 269 -10.53 -16.97 -1.43
CA LEU A 269 -9.32 -17.74 -1.20
C LEU A 269 -8.67 -18.19 -2.51
N ILE A 270 -9.45 -18.65 -3.49
CA ILE A 270 -8.96 -18.98 -4.83
C ILE A 270 -8.32 -17.74 -5.47
N GLN A 271 -8.98 -16.58 -5.39
CA GLN A 271 -8.43 -15.33 -5.89
C GLN A 271 -7.06 -15.04 -5.27
N HIS A 272 -6.98 -15.11 -3.94
CA HIS A 272 -5.75 -14.80 -3.21
C HIS A 272 -4.61 -15.78 -3.57
N LEU A 273 -4.91 -17.07 -3.64
CA LEU A 273 -3.94 -18.09 -4.06
C LEU A 273 -3.46 -17.89 -5.52
N CYS A 274 -4.35 -17.48 -6.42
CA CYS A 274 -3.97 -17.13 -7.80
C CYS A 274 -3.02 -15.93 -7.83
N LEU A 275 -3.25 -14.91 -6.99
CA LEU A 275 -2.36 -13.75 -6.88
C LEU A 275 -0.99 -14.13 -6.28
N ILE A 276 -0.95 -14.95 -5.22
CA ILE A 276 0.30 -15.50 -4.68
C ILE A 276 1.07 -16.24 -5.76
N SER A 277 0.39 -17.17 -6.47
CA SER A 277 1.01 -17.97 -7.53
C SER A 277 1.54 -17.12 -8.67
N SER A 278 0.78 -16.10 -9.09
CA SER A 278 1.18 -15.17 -10.15
C SER A 278 2.42 -14.36 -9.78
N PHE A 279 2.49 -13.88 -8.54
CA PHE A 279 3.64 -13.14 -8.03
C PHE A 279 4.86 -14.03 -7.86
N PHE A 280 4.67 -15.26 -7.37
CA PHE A 280 5.73 -16.25 -7.20
C PHE A 280 6.37 -16.66 -8.52
N LEU A 281 5.55 -16.98 -9.54
CA LEU A 281 5.99 -17.42 -10.85
C LEU A 281 6.48 -16.32 -11.78
N SER A 282 6.16 -15.04 -11.48
CA SER A 282 6.61 -13.90 -12.29
C SER A 282 8.14 -13.79 -12.30
N GLN A 283 8.73 -13.62 -13.48
CA GLN A 283 10.18 -13.40 -13.62
C GLN A 283 10.61 -11.98 -13.27
N SER A 284 9.70 -11.00 -13.35
CA SER A 284 9.95 -9.60 -13.01
C SER A 284 9.00 -9.16 -11.91
N VAL A 285 9.53 -8.47 -10.91
CA VAL A 285 8.70 -7.87 -9.85
C VAL A 285 8.10 -6.58 -10.39
N LEU A 286 6.85 -6.64 -10.82
CA LEU A 286 6.07 -5.45 -11.09
C LEU A 286 5.48 -4.97 -9.76
N GLN A 287 5.78 -3.75 -9.36
CA GLN A 287 5.28 -3.15 -8.12
C GLN A 287 3.74 -3.25 -8.02
N VAL A 288 3.05 -3.10 -9.16
CA VAL A 288 1.59 -3.25 -9.23
C VAL A 288 1.12 -4.63 -8.74
N TYR A 289 1.83 -5.71 -9.10
CA TYR A 289 1.48 -7.07 -8.65
C TYR A 289 1.69 -7.24 -7.15
N ALA A 290 2.79 -6.68 -6.64
CA ALA A 290 3.10 -6.72 -5.22
C ALA A 290 2.04 -5.96 -4.38
N PHE A 291 1.68 -4.74 -4.78
CA PHE A 291 0.66 -3.96 -4.08
C PHE A 291 -0.74 -4.58 -4.20
N THR A 292 -1.08 -5.18 -5.34
CA THR A 292 -2.36 -5.88 -5.50
C THR A 292 -2.45 -7.09 -4.56
N LEU A 293 -1.36 -7.87 -4.43
CA LEU A 293 -1.32 -9.01 -3.51
C LEU A 293 -1.44 -8.55 -2.04
N LEU A 294 -0.75 -7.47 -1.66
CA LEU A 294 -0.85 -6.89 -0.32
C LEU A 294 -2.28 -6.42 -0.01
N SER A 295 -2.89 -5.68 -0.92
CA SER A 295 -4.29 -5.23 -0.79
C SER A 295 -5.26 -6.41 -0.73
N SER A 296 -5.03 -7.43 -1.55
CA SER A 296 -5.82 -8.66 -1.53
C SER A 296 -5.72 -9.39 -0.19
N LEU A 297 -4.58 -9.38 0.49
CA LEU A 297 -4.43 -10.00 1.82
C LEU A 297 -5.35 -9.32 2.85
N ALA A 298 -5.40 -7.99 2.85
CA ALA A 298 -6.28 -7.23 3.75
C ALA A 298 -7.76 -7.48 3.43
N VAL A 299 -8.13 -7.47 2.13
CA VAL A 299 -9.51 -7.75 1.70
C VAL A 299 -9.90 -9.20 2.02
N THR A 300 -9.00 -10.16 1.81
CA THR A 300 -9.23 -11.57 2.18
C THR A 300 -9.49 -11.71 3.67
N TYR A 301 -8.70 -11.03 4.51
CA TYR A 301 -8.94 -11.03 5.95
C TYR A 301 -10.33 -10.49 6.32
N GLY A 302 -10.74 -9.36 5.71
CA GLY A 302 -12.08 -8.81 5.91
C GLY A 302 -13.20 -9.79 5.51
N TRP A 303 -13.04 -10.52 4.41
CA TRP A 303 -13.96 -11.58 3.99
C TRP A 303 -13.97 -12.77 4.95
N LEU A 304 -12.80 -13.21 5.45
CA LEU A 304 -12.73 -14.31 6.42
C LEU A 304 -13.55 -13.99 7.67
N LEU A 305 -13.43 -12.76 8.20
CA LEU A 305 -14.20 -12.31 9.36
C LEU A 305 -15.72 -12.23 9.09
N ALA A 306 -16.14 -11.94 7.86
CA ALA A 306 -17.54 -11.80 7.50
C ALA A 306 -18.24 -13.14 7.22
N VAL A 307 -17.47 -14.16 6.80
CA VAL A 307 -17.99 -15.37 6.16
C VAL A 307 -17.77 -16.64 6.98
N PHE A 308 -16.63 -16.76 7.66
CA PHE A 308 -16.25 -17.96 8.41
C PHE A 308 -16.34 -17.74 9.92
N ASP A 309 -16.45 -18.82 10.65
CA ASP A 309 -16.28 -18.85 12.10
C ASP A 309 -14.83 -18.59 12.54
N ASP A 310 -14.63 -18.25 13.80
CA ASP A 310 -13.31 -17.92 14.36
C ASP A 310 -12.30 -19.05 14.21
N GLY A 311 -12.72 -20.31 14.37
CA GLY A 311 -11.85 -21.48 14.23
C GLY A 311 -11.34 -21.65 12.79
N THR A 312 -12.25 -21.61 11.82
CA THR A 312 -11.91 -21.69 10.38
C THR A 312 -11.03 -20.51 9.96
N THR A 313 -11.38 -19.28 10.37
CA THR A 313 -10.59 -18.07 10.11
C THR A 313 -9.18 -18.20 10.64
N THR A 314 -9.02 -18.69 11.89
CA THR A 314 -7.71 -18.92 12.51
C THR A 314 -6.88 -19.95 11.72
N MET A 315 -7.48 -21.06 11.30
CA MET A 315 -6.80 -22.09 10.51
C MET A 315 -6.35 -21.58 9.14
N VAL A 316 -7.19 -20.80 8.46
CA VAL A 316 -6.85 -20.21 7.16
C VAL A 316 -5.71 -19.18 7.31
N LEU A 317 -5.77 -18.32 8.32
CA LEU A 317 -4.69 -17.35 8.59
C LEU A 317 -3.37 -18.05 8.93
N LEU A 318 -3.41 -19.11 9.73
CA LEU A 318 -2.22 -19.91 10.01
C LEU A 318 -1.64 -20.52 8.72
N ALA A 319 -2.49 -21.05 7.85
CA ALA A 319 -2.05 -21.57 6.55
C ALA A 319 -1.42 -20.48 5.69
N LEU A 320 -1.99 -19.27 5.64
CA LEU A 320 -1.40 -18.12 4.92
C LEU A 320 -0.05 -17.71 5.51
N VAL A 321 0.09 -17.66 6.84
CA VAL A 321 1.39 -17.39 7.51
C VAL A 321 2.43 -18.42 7.09
N ILE A 322 2.07 -19.72 7.07
CA ILE A 322 2.98 -20.78 6.63
C ILE A 322 3.35 -20.62 5.15
N ILE A 323 2.38 -20.34 4.28
CA ILE A 323 2.60 -20.13 2.84
C ILE A 323 3.58 -18.97 2.63
N TYR A 324 3.39 -17.83 3.31
CA TYR A 324 4.28 -16.69 3.19
C TYR A 324 5.66 -16.94 3.80
N ALA A 325 5.75 -17.68 4.91
CA ALA A 325 7.04 -18.08 5.50
C ALA A 325 7.82 -19.01 4.54
N LEU A 326 7.15 -19.98 3.92
CA LEU A 326 7.74 -20.81 2.87
C LEU A 326 8.13 -19.98 1.65
N GLY A 327 7.31 -18.97 1.28
CA GLY A 327 7.63 -18.01 0.24
C GLY A 327 8.93 -17.27 0.52
N VAL A 328 9.10 -16.71 1.72
CA VAL A 328 10.35 -16.05 2.16
C VAL A 328 11.55 -17.00 2.02
N TYR A 329 11.40 -18.26 2.45
CA TYR A 329 12.49 -19.24 2.36
C TYR A 329 12.86 -19.58 0.92
N THR A 330 11.87 -19.76 0.04
CA THR A 330 12.08 -20.20 -1.35
C THR A 330 12.61 -19.09 -2.25
N VAL A 331 12.21 -17.81 -2.00
CA VAL A 331 12.62 -16.68 -2.85
C VAL A 331 13.86 -15.93 -2.32
N ARG A 332 14.55 -16.45 -1.31
CA ARG A 332 15.72 -15.81 -0.68
C ARG A 332 16.83 -15.38 -1.64
N SER A 333 16.91 -16.00 -2.81
CA SER A 333 17.89 -15.66 -3.85
C SER A 333 17.54 -14.40 -4.63
N SER A 334 16.28 -13.96 -4.60
CA SER A 334 15.79 -12.76 -5.29
C SER A 334 15.51 -11.67 -4.25
N LYS A 335 16.40 -10.68 -4.11
CA LYS A 335 16.27 -9.62 -3.10
C LYS A 335 14.91 -8.93 -3.15
N GLU A 336 14.42 -8.56 -4.34
CA GLU A 336 13.15 -7.84 -4.48
C GLU A 336 11.95 -8.68 -4.02
N LYS A 337 11.86 -9.94 -4.49
CA LYS A 337 10.76 -10.84 -4.08
C LYS A 337 10.83 -11.15 -2.59
N PHE A 338 12.02 -11.34 -2.06
CA PHE A 338 12.25 -11.61 -0.65
C PHE A 338 11.71 -10.48 0.23
N GLU A 339 11.98 -9.23 -0.12
CA GLU A 339 11.48 -8.06 0.62
C GLU A 339 9.93 -8.01 0.62
N PHE A 340 9.28 -8.29 -0.51
CA PHE A 340 7.83 -8.32 -0.58
C PHE A 340 7.23 -9.50 0.21
N PHE A 341 7.81 -10.70 0.12
CA PHE A 341 7.31 -11.85 0.88
C PHE A 341 7.46 -11.66 2.39
N ILE A 342 8.52 -10.99 2.85
CA ILE A 342 8.63 -10.55 4.26
C ILE A 342 7.49 -9.59 4.61
N THR A 343 7.17 -8.63 3.76
CA THR A 343 6.05 -7.70 3.99
C THR A 343 4.72 -8.44 4.14
N TYR A 344 4.44 -9.40 3.25
CA TYR A 344 3.21 -10.21 3.34
C TYR A 344 3.18 -11.06 4.61
N LEU A 345 4.29 -11.67 4.99
CA LEU A 345 4.41 -12.43 6.23
C LEU A 345 4.14 -11.55 7.45
N ILE A 346 4.71 -10.36 7.50
CA ILE A 346 4.49 -9.40 8.60
C ILE A 346 3.01 -9.07 8.74
N VAL A 347 2.33 -8.76 7.64
CA VAL A 347 0.89 -8.42 7.65
C VAL A 347 0.04 -9.63 8.01
N ALA A 348 0.36 -10.81 7.46
CA ALA A 348 -0.36 -12.04 7.78
C ALA A 348 -0.23 -12.42 9.26
N VAL A 349 0.97 -12.26 9.86
CA VAL A 349 1.19 -12.47 11.30
C VAL A 349 0.40 -11.46 12.13
N ALA A 350 0.30 -10.19 11.70
CA ALA A 350 -0.51 -9.20 12.40
C ALA A 350 -1.99 -9.58 12.42
N PHE A 351 -2.54 -10.03 11.29
CA PHE A 351 -3.91 -10.52 11.21
C PHE A 351 -4.13 -11.80 12.03
N PHE A 352 -3.16 -12.71 12.03
CA PHE A 352 -3.21 -13.93 12.83
C PHE A 352 -3.20 -13.61 14.33
N ILE A 353 -2.37 -12.68 14.79
CA ILE A 353 -2.36 -12.22 16.20
C ILE A 353 -3.73 -11.62 16.56
N HIS A 354 -4.29 -10.76 15.67
CA HIS A 354 -5.59 -10.16 15.90
C HIS A 354 -6.72 -11.19 16.04
N GLN A 355 -6.63 -12.30 15.31
CA GLN A 355 -7.63 -13.38 15.38
C GLN A 355 -7.49 -14.26 16.62
N LEU A 356 -6.26 -14.42 17.13
CA LEU A 356 -5.99 -15.29 18.28
C LEU A 356 -6.31 -14.64 19.61
N VAL A 357 -6.10 -13.34 19.73
CA VAL A 357 -6.11 -12.64 21.02
C VAL A 357 -6.82 -11.30 20.86
N ASP A 358 -7.71 -11.00 21.80
CA ASP A 358 -8.34 -9.69 21.85
C ASP A 358 -7.29 -8.58 21.89
N LEU A 359 -7.58 -7.43 21.27
CA LEU A 359 -6.66 -6.31 21.17
C LEU A 359 -6.12 -5.87 22.53
N ARG A 360 -6.95 -5.95 23.59
CA ARG A 360 -6.57 -5.59 24.96
C ARG A 360 -5.45 -6.49 25.52
N GLU A 361 -5.49 -7.77 25.22
CA GLU A 361 -4.54 -8.77 25.71
C GLU A 361 -3.35 -8.93 24.74
N GLY A 362 -3.61 -8.79 23.45
CA GLY A 362 -2.64 -9.02 22.37
C GLY A 362 -1.72 -7.84 22.06
N VAL A 363 -1.95 -6.66 22.65
CA VAL A 363 -1.19 -5.44 22.28
C VAL A 363 0.32 -5.58 22.49
N ILE A 364 0.77 -6.36 23.47
CA ILE A 364 2.20 -6.66 23.69
C ILE A 364 2.81 -7.36 22.47
N LEU A 365 2.08 -8.29 21.86
CA LEU A 365 2.54 -9.03 20.69
C LEU A 365 2.77 -8.10 19.51
N TYR A 366 1.91 -7.07 19.34
CA TYR A 366 2.11 -6.05 18.30
C TYR A 366 3.32 -5.15 18.58
N VAL A 367 3.60 -4.81 19.85
CA VAL A 367 4.81 -4.06 20.21
C VAL A 367 6.06 -4.89 19.85
N ILE A 368 6.06 -6.19 20.20
CA ILE A 368 7.15 -7.10 19.85
C ILE A 368 7.28 -7.26 18.34
N GLN A 369 6.17 -7.42 17.62
CA GLN A 369 6.14 -7.51 16.18
C GLN A 369 6.69 -6.23 15.55
N GLY A 370 6.29 -5.05 16.02
CA GLY A 370 6.80 -3.76 15.56
C GLY A 370 8.32 -3.67 15.68
N LEU A 371 8.90 -4.10 16.82
CA LEU A 371 10.35 -4.13 17.01
C LEU A 371 11.04 -5.14 16.10
N ALA A 372 10.48 -6.34 15.91
CA ALA A 372 11.03 -7.34 15.01
C ALA A 372 11.06 -6.85 13.56
N VAL A 373 9.96 -6.22 13.12
CA VAL A 373 9.87 -5.58 11.79
C VAL A 373 10.86 -4.43 11.66
N TYR A 374 11.05 -3.64 12.73
CA TYR A 374 12.05 -2.56 12.75
C TYR A 374 13.47 -3.11 12.55
N TYR A 375 13.82 -4.18 13.24
CA TYR A 375 15.12 -4.84 13.08
C TYR A 375 15.34 -5.32 11.62
N ILE A 376 14.33 -5.92 11.02
CA ILE A 376 14.33 -6.36 9.62
C ILE A 376 14.50 -5.14 8.70
N ALA A 377 13.72 -4.10 8.91
CA ALA A 377 13.73 -2.87 8.12
C ALA A 377 15.09 -2.19 8.11
N MET A 378 15.72 -2.09 9.27
CA MET A 378 17.07 -1.51 9.41
C MET A 378 18.14 -2.40 8.80
N THR A 379 17.97 -3.73 8.84
CA THR A 379 18.93 -4.68 8.25
C THR A 379 18.92 -4.64 6.73
N TYR A 380 17.72 -4.56 6.12
CA TYR A 380 17.57 -4.52 4.65
C TYR A 380 17.48 -3.11 4.07
N LYS A 381 17.48 -2.07 4.91
CA LYS A 381 17.33 -0.65 4.52
C LYS A 381 16.10 -0.39 3.65
N ASN A 382 14.98 -1.04 3.99
CA ASN A 382 13.74 -0.96 3.23
C ASN A 382 12.75 0.02 3.88
N LEU A 383 12.39 1.09 3.17
CA LEU A 383 11.50 2.14 3.66
C LEU A 383 10.08 1.62 3.97
N LEU A 384 9.55 0.69 3.16
CA LEU A 384 8.21 0.12 3.40
C LEU A 384 8.16 -0.64 4.73
N HIS A 385 9.17 -1.46 5.01
CA HIS A 385 9.26 -2.17 6.30
C HIS A 385 9.38 -1.19 7.47
N GLN A 386 10.13 -0.09 7.30
CA GLN A 386 10.22 0.95 8.33
C GLN A 386 8.85 1.58 8.59
N LEU A 387 8.10 1.93 7.54
CA LEU A 387 6.75 2.48 7.68
C LEU A 387 5.78 1.50 8.37
N PHE A 388 5.79 0.22 7.99
CA PHE A 388 4.99 -0.80 8.68
C PHE A 388 5.37 -0.95 10.14
N SER A 389 6.67 -1.00 10.45
CA SER A 389 7.16 -1.05 11.82
C SER A 389 6.67 0.13 12.65
N TYR A 390 6.86 1.35 12.16
CA TYR A 390 6.41 2.56 12.86
C TYR A 390 4.90 2.56 13.03
N THR A 391 4.14 2.17 12.02
CA THR A 391 2.67 2.11 12.09
C THR A 391 2.21 1.13 13.17
N ILE A 392 2.71 -0.11 13.15
CA ILE A 392 2.35 -1.13 14.14
C ILE A 392 2.75 -0.67 15.53
N TYR A 393 3.99 -0.17 15.68
CA TYR A 393 4.52 0.25 16.97
C TYR A 393 3.77 1.45 17.56
N ILE A 394 3.54 2.51 16.75
CA ILE A 394 2.84 3.73 17.20
C ILE A 394 1.39 3.42 17.55
N LEU A 395 0.67 2.65 16.74
CA LEU A 395 -0.72 2.28 17.03
C LEU A 395 -0.82 1.48 18.32
N SER A 396 0.08 0.50 18.52
CA SER A 396 0.11 -0.31 19.74
C SER A 396 0.46 0.52 20.98
N ALA A 397 1.47 1.39 20.87
CA ALA A 397 1.86 2.29 21.95
C ALA A 397 0.72 3.27 22.29
N THR A 398 0.07 3.86 21.28
CA THR A 398 -1.07 4.77 21.48
C THR A 398 -2.21 4.06 22.21
N TYR A 399 -2.54 2.83 21.83
CA TYR A 399 -3.56 2.05 22.51
C TYR A 399 -3.23 1.84 24.00
N ILE A 400 -1.97 1.50 24.32
CA ILE A 400 -1.51 1.33 25.69
C ILE A 400 -1.60 2.65 26.47
N LEU A 401 -1.22 3.78 25.85
CA LEU A 401 -1.26 5.11 26.48
C LEU A 401 -2.68 5.57 26.82
N VAL A 402 -3.66 5.17 26.02
CA VAL A 402 -5.07 5.56 26.24
C VAL A 402 -5.79 4.62 27.22
N THR A 403 -5.25 3.41 27.45
CA THR A 403 -5.85 2.44 28.37
C THR A 403 -5.50 2.77 29.82
N PRO A 404 -6.47 3.12 30.69
CA PRO A 404 -6.18 3.51 32.06
C PRO A 404 -5.68 2.34 32.91
N ILE A 405 -4.82 2.63 33.87
CA ILE A 405 -4.37 1.67 34.88
C ILE A 405 -5.30 1.76 36.09
N GLU A 406 -6.19 0.79 36.26
CA GLU A 406 -7.11 0.75 37.39
C GLU A 406 -6.51 0.10 38.63
N GLN A 407 -5.58 -0.84 38.45
CA GLN A 407 -4.89 -1.59 39.50
C GLN A 407 -3.40 -1.66 39.23
N VAL A 408 -2.58 -1.58 40.29
CA VAL A 408 -1.11 -1.60 40.19
C VAL A 408 -0.60 -2.90 39.58
N LEU A 409 -1.16 -4.04 39.96
CA LEU A 409 -0.84 -5.35 39.41
C LEU A 409 -1.94 -5.74 38.41
N SER A 410 -1.81 -5.26 37.18
CA SER A 410 -2.78 -5.49 36.12
C SER A 410 -2.10 -5.64 34.76
N LEU A 411 -2.84 -6.16 33.78
CA LEU A 411 -2.37 -6.27 32.40
C LEU A 411 -1.98 -4.91 31.79
N PRO A 412 -2.76 -3.82 31.95
CA PRO A 412 -2.33 -2.48 31.51
C PRO A 412 -0.98 -2.05 32.09
N THR A 413 -0.70 -2.35 33.36
CA THR A 413 0.61 -2.05 33.98
C THR A 413 1.73 -2.82 33.28
N LEU A 414 1.54 -4.11 33.01
CA LEU A 414 2.50 -4.91 32.25
C LEU A 414 2.73 -4.37 30.86
N ASN A 415 1.66 -3.97 30.16
CA ASN A 415 1.74 -3.36 28.83
C ASN A 415 2.62 -2.10 28.84
N TRP A 416 2.49 -1.24 29.83
CA TRP A 416 3.33 -0.06 30.02
C TRP A 416 4.81 -0.41 30.23
N VAL A 417 5.09 -1.41 31.09
CA VAL A 417 6.47 -1.88 31.31
C VAL A 417 7.09 -2.38 30.00
N VAL A 418 6.31 -3.13 29.20
CA VAL A 418 6.77 -3.62 27.89
C VAL A 418 7.05 -2.47 26.93
N VAL A 419 6.19 -1.43 26.88
CA VAL A 419 6.45 -0.23 26.04
C VAL A 419 7.73 0.48 26.47
N LEU A 420 7.94 0.69 27.76
CA LEU A 420 9.17 1.31 28.26
C LEU A 420 10.41 0.49 27.91
N ALA A 421 10.36 -0.84 28.10
CA ALA A 421 11.44 -1.73 27.70
C ALA A 421 11.67 -1.71 26.19
N SER A 422 10.61 -1.64 25.40
CA SER A 422 10.67 -1.62 23.94
C SER A 422 11.40 -0.38 23.39
N ILE A 423 11.29 0.78 24.05
CA ILE A 423 12.04 1.99 23.68
C ILE A 423 13.54 1.76 23.80
N LEU A 424 13.98 1.08 24.85
CA LEU A 424 15.41 0.77 25.05
C LEU A 424 15.90 -0.19 23.96
N VAL A 425 15.09 -1.18 23.59
CA VAL A 425 15.41 -2.11 22.49
C VAL A 425 15.42 -1.36 21.15
N PHE A 426 14.48 -0.46 20.92
CA PHE A 426 14.43 0.36 19.71
C PHE A 426 15.71 1.20 19.55
N VAL A 427 16.13 1.91 20.61
CA VAL A 427 17.38 2.68 20.61
C VAL A 427 18.60 1.79 20.39
N TRP A 428 18.63 0.61 21.03
CA TRP A 428 19.70 -0.35 20.86
C TRP A 428 19.81 -0.84 19.41
N ILE A 429 18.69 -1.22 18.78
CA ILE A 429 18.65 -1.62 17.35
C ILE A 429 19.15 -0.46 16.46
N SER A 430 18.70 0.76 16.72
CA SER A 430 19.09 1.94 15.96
C SER A 430 20.60 2.16 16.02
N ILE A 431 21.20 2.13 17.20
CA ILE A 431 22.65 2.27 17.38
C ILE A 431 23.44 1.16 16.66
N GLN A 432 22.93 -0.07 16.65
CA GLN A 432 23.61 -1.18 15.97
C GLN A 432 23.55 -1.11 14.45
N LYS A 433 22.56 -0.46 13.88
CA LYS A 433 22.24 -0.51 12.44
C LYS A 433 22.45 0.80 11.69
N THR A 434 22.65 1.92 12.40
CA THR A 434 22.90 3.24 11.80
C THR A 434 24.36 3.65 11.90
N GLU A 435 24.73 4.72 11.21
CA GLU A 435 26.07 5.29 11.24
C GLU A 435 26.34 6.01 12.56
N LYS A 436 27.62 6.12 12.93
CA LYS A 436 28.01 6.69 14.23
C LYS A 436 27.49 8.11 14.47
N ASP A 437 27.37 8.90 13.41
CA ASP A 437 26.91 10.28 13.48
C ASP A 437 25.45 10.41 13.92
N GLU A 438 24.65 9.36 13.70
CA GLU A 438 23.23 9.32 14.10
C GLU A 438 23.01 8.77 15.51
N HIS A 439 24.02 8.11 16.10
CA HIS A 439 23.88 7.43 17.41
C HIS A 439 23.44 8.38 18.53
N ASP A 440 24.00 9.58 18.53
CA ASP A 440 23.67 10.56 19.59
C ASP A 440 22.24 11.08 19.43
N THR A 441 21.73 11.21 18.20
CA THR A 441 20.33 11.57 17.93
C THR A 441 19.38 10.53 18.50
N PHE A 442 19.64 9.24 18.24
CA PHE A 442 18.80 8.14 18.78
C PHE A 442 18.89 8.03 20.32
N LYS A 443 20.07 8.21 20.89
CA LYS A 443 20.25 8.22 22.35
C LYS A 443 19.50 9.38 23.00
N ILE A 444 19.62 10.59 22.44
CA ILE A 444 18.96 11.78 22.98
C ILE A 444 17.44 11.65 22.82
N GLY A 445 16.96 11.38 21.60
CA GLY A 445 15.53 11.24 21.33
C GLY A 445 14.89 10.12 22.15
N GLY A 446 15.51 8.94 22.17
CA GLY A 446 15.03 7.80 22.96
C GLY A 446 14.99 8.08 24.46
N SER A 447 16.00 8.79 25.00
CA SER A 447 16.01 9.18 26.42
C SER A 447 14.91 10.17 26.77
N ILE A 448 14.61 11.12 25.88
CA ILE A 448 13.51 12.08 26.07
C ILE A 448 12.18 11.33 26.08
N VAL A 449 11.91 10.51 25.06
CA VAL A 449 10.67 9.73 24.97
C VAL A 449 10.51 8.80 26.17
N PHE A 450 11.56 8.06 26.52
CA PHE A 450 11.56 7.17 27.67
C PHE A 450 11.23 7.90 28.97
N SER A 451 11.80 9.09 29.18
CA SER A 451 11.57 9.88 30.40
C SER A 451 10.15 10.43 30.48
N ILE A 452 9.61 10.91 29.35
CA ILE A 452 8.22 11.40 29.30
C ILE A 452 7.26 10.25 29.59
N LEU A 453 7.43 9.11 28.94
CA LEU A 453 6.55 7.95 29.13
C LEU A 453 6.73 7.34 30.54
N SER A 454 7.94 7.33 31.08
CA SER A 454 8.17 6.90 32.47
C SER A 454 7.47 7.80 33.48
N LEU A 455 7.43 9.11 33.22
CA LEU A 455 6.70 10.07 34.08
C LEU A 455 5.19 9.82 34.02
N ILE A 456 4.62 9.62 32.82
CA ILE A 456 3.21 9.31 32.65
C ILE A 456 2.88 7.98 33.33
N PHE A 457 3.65 6.92 33.06
CA PHE A 457 3.48 5.60 33.68
C PHE A 457 3.49 5.68 35.22
N ALA A 458 4.49 6.36 35.78
CA ALA A 458 4.58 6.51 37.20
C ALA A 458 3.39 7.30 37.79
N THR A 459 2.87 8.27 37.06
CA THR A 459 1.67 9.01 37.46
C THR A 459 0.43 8.11 37.45
N GLU A 460 0.20 7.32 36.41
CA GLU A 460 -0.92 6.39 36.27
C GLU A 460 -0.88 5.29 37.35
N VAL A 461 0.28 4.66 37.54
CA VAL A 461 0.46 3.62 38.57
C VAL A 461 0.26 4.20 39.98
N THR A 462 0.75 5.41 40.24
CA THR A 462 0.58 6.07 41.53
C THR A 462 -0.90 6.42 41.77
N ALA A 463 -1.59 6.88 40.75
CA ALA A 463 -3.03 7.16 40.82
C ALA A 463 -3.82 5.88 41.15
N ALA A 464 -3.52 4.79 40.45
CA ALA A 464 -4.15 3.48 40.69
C ALA A 464 -3.86 2.94 42.13
N GLY A 465 -2.62 3.06 42.59
CA GLY A 465 -2.22 2.60 43.93
C GLY A 465 -2.69 3.47 45.09
N ALA A 466 -3.03 4.74 44.82
CA ALA A 466 -3.50 5.68 45.83
C ALA A 466 -5.01 5.95 45.73
N ASN A 467 -5.75 5.19 44.98
CA ASN A 467 -7.15 5.45 44.65
C ASN A 467 -8.07 5.52 45.90
N ASP A 468 -7.75 4.77 46.94
CA ASP A 468 -8.49 4.74 48.23
C ASP A 468 -8.12 5.90 49.17
N LEU A 469 -7.15 6.75 48.80
CA LEU A 469 -6.68 7.83 49.63
C LEU A 469 -7.37 9.16 49.27
N SER A 470 -7.31 10.13 50.20
CA SER A 470 -7.83 11.46 49.92
C SER A 470 -7.10 12.13 48.74
N ALA A 471 -7.79 12.95 47.96
CA ALA A 471 -7.22 13.63 46.79
C ALA A 471 -5.92 14.40 47.11
N ASN A 472 -5.85 15.02 48.28
CA ASN A 472 -4.65 15.73 48.73
C ASN A 472 -3.47 14.78 48.97
N THR A 473 -3.72 13.59 49.55
CA THR A 473 -2.69 12.59 49.76
C THR A 473 -2.21 11.97 48.47
N GLN A 474 -3.12 11.71 47.52
CA GLN A 474 -2.77 11.25 46.16
C GLN A 474 -1.81 12.21 45.47
N THR A 475 -2.14 13.52 45.48
CA THR A 475 -1.34 14.58 44.84
C THR A 475 0.06 14.67 45.46
N LEU A 476 0.18 14.50 46.81
CA LEU A 476 1.47 14.49 47.48
C LEU A 476 2.34 13.28 47.14
N ILE A 477 1.73 12.08 47.07
CA ILE A 477 2.44 10.86 46.69
C ILE A 477 2.93 10.99 45.22
N MET A 478 2.09 11.50 44.31
CA MET A 478 2.49 11.76 42.92
C MET A 478 3.72 12.67 42.86
N THR A 479 3.71 13.77 43.61
CA THR A 479 4.84 14.71 43.66
C THR A 479 6.10 14.08 44.21
N ALA A 480 5.99 13.24 45.23
CA ALA A 480 7.11 12.47 45.75
C ALA A 480 7.68 11.48 44.73
N VAL A 481 6.82 10.77 43.98
CA VAL A 481 7.24 9.87 42.89
C VAL A 481 7.93 10.63 41.76
N TRP A 482 7.40 11.77 41.33
CA TRP A 482 8.04 12.63 40.33
C TRP A 482 9.42 13.08 40.78
N LEU A 483 9.56 13.47 42.05
CA LEU A 483 10.84 13.86 42.64
C LEU A 483 11.84 12.71 42.64
N CYS A 484 11.41 11.50 43.01
CA CYS A 484 12.25 10.29 42.98
C CYS A 484 12.75 9.99 41.55
N LEU A 485 11.87 10.09 40.53
CA LEU A 485 12.25 9.92 39.14
C LEU A 485 13.26 10.98 38.68
N ALA A 486 13.05 12.23 39.05
CA ALA A 486 13.95 13.31 38.72
C ALA A 486 15.34 13.11 39.33
N ILE A 487 15.40 12.73 40.60
CA ILE A 487 16.66 12.39 41.30
C ILE A 487 17.33 11.18 40.64
N ALA A 488 16.59 10.11 40.35
CA ALA A 488 17.12 8.93 39.70
C ALA A 488 17.74 9.26 38.33
N ALA A 489 17.04 10.02 37.49
CA ALA A 489 17.54 10.46 36.20
C ALA A 489 18.82 11.32 36.32
N PHE A 490 18.84 12.22 37.30
CA PHE A 490 20.01 13.07 37.58
C PHE A 490 21.22 12.24 38.06
N VAL A 491 21.02 11.32 39.01
CA VAL A 491 22.07 10.48 39.54
C VAL A 491 22.64 9.54 38.48
N ILE A 492 21.78 8.88 37.71
CA ILE A 492 22.20 7.99 36.62
C ILE A 492 23.00 8.77 35.59
N GLY A 493 22.51 9.96 35.17
CA GLY A 493 23.20 10.82 34.22
C GLY A 493 24.57 11.30 34.72
N SER A 494 24.66 11.63 36.01
CA SER A 494 25.91 12.10 36.64
C SER A 494 26.92 10.97 36.81
N LEU A 495 26.50 9.78 37.28
CA LEU A 495 27.40 8.62 37.50
C LEU A 495 27.89 8.01 36.19
N ARG A 496 27.04 7.95 35.18
CA ARG A 496 27.37 7.39 33.85
C ARG A 496 27.93 8.41 32.85
N THR A 497 28.18 9.68 33.28
CA THR A 497 28.63 10.78 32.42
C THR A 497 27.73 11.04 31.21
N PHE A 498 26.45 10.64 31.32
CA PHE A 498 25.46 10.80 30.25
C PHE A 498 24.71 12.12 30.42
N LYS A 499 25.22 13.17 29.73
CA LYS A 499 24.75 14.56 29.86
C LYS A 499 23.24 14.71 29.65
N THR A 500 22.66 14.02 28.69
CA THR A 500 21.22 14.08 28.39
C THR A 500 20.36 13.67 29.60
N ALA A 501 20.68 12.55 30.25
CA ALA A 501 19.94 12.11 31.44
C ALA A 501 20.08 13.11 32.61
N THR A 502 21.25 13.74 32.75
CA THR A 502 21.45 14.81 33.75
C THR A 502 20.55 16.01 33.46
N TYR A 503 20.47 16.47 32.20
CA TYR A 503 19.59 17.58 31.82
C TYR A 503 18.10 17.24 31.99
N ILE A 504 17.70 16.01 31.64
CA ILE A 504 16.34 15.50 31.87
C ILE A 504 16.02 15.50 33.37
N GLY A 505 16.91 14.98 34.20
CA GLY A 505 16.73 14.97 35.66
C GLY A 505 16.54 16.39 36.23
N VAL A 506 17.35 17.35 35.79
CA VAL A 506 17.18 18.76 36.17
C VAL A 506 15.85 19.33 35.66
N GLY A 507 15.49 19.06 34.41
CA GLY A 507 14.20 19.49 33.83
C GLY A 507 13.00 18.92 34.61
N LEU A 508 13.03 17.64 34.97
CA LEU A 508 11.99 17.00 35.80
C LEU A 508 11.93 17.60 37.21
N LEU A 509 13.06 17.98 37.81
CA LEU A 509 13.07 18.69 39.10
C LEU A 509 12.37 20.03 39.00
N PHE A 510 12.64 20.83 37.95
CA PHE A 510 11.94 22.09 37.72
C PHE A 510 10.45 21.88 37.46
N LEU A 511 10.07 20.85 36.68
CA LEU A 511 8.68 20.50 36.42
C LEU A 511 7.96 20.10 37.73
N THR A 512 8.61 19.30 38.57
CA THR A 512 8.08 18.89 39.90
C THR A 512 7.91 20.10 40.81
N LEU A 513 8.89 21.01 40.84
CA LEU A 513 8.80 22.27 41.60
C LEU A 513 7.63 23.14 41.11
N PHE A 514 7.49 23.26 39.78
CA PHE A 514 6.42 24.03 39.18
C PHE A 514 5.03 23.47 39.53
N LYS A 515 4.87 22.12 39.41
CA LYS A 515 3.66 21.42 39.83
C LYS A 515 3.38 21.66 41.32
N LEU A 516 4.39 21.52 42.17
CA LEU A 516 4.26 21.73 43.62
C LEU A 516 3.79 23.14 43.94
N VAL A 517 4.40 24.17 43.32
CA VAL A 517 4.08 25.59 43.58
C VAL A 517 2.70 25.96 43.09
N LEU A 518 2.32 25.53 41.88
CA LEU A 518 1.06 25.94 41.25
C LEU A 518 -0.13 25.09 41.63
N TYR A 519 0.09 23.78 41.83
CA TYR A 519 -1.01 22.82 41.95
C TYR A 519 -1.17 22.28 43.36
N ASP A 520 -0.07 21.93 44.08
CA ASP A 520 -0.13 21.23 45.36
C ASP A 520 -0.16 22.18 46.57
N LEU A 521 0.44 23.33 46.45
CA LEU A 521 0.56 24.33 47.54
C LEU A 521 -0.76 24.71 48.20
N PRO A 522 -1.88 24.96 47.48
CA PRO A 522 -3.14 25.35 48.13
C PRO A 522 -3.68 24.30 49.13
N PHE A 523 -3.32 23.05 48.97
CA PHE A 523 -3.89 21.91 49.69
C PHE A 523 -2.96 21.31 50.75
N ILE A 524 -1.71 21.80 50.87
CA ILE A 524 -0.69 21.27 51.77
C ILE A 524 -0.61 22.05 53.07
N PRO A 525 -0.58 21.41 54.28
CA PRO A 525 -0.31 22.07 55.53
C PRO A 525 1.04 22.80 55.55
N MET A 526 1.08 23.98 56.23
CA MET A 526 2.25 24.88 56.18
C MET A 526 3.57 24.19 56.63
N ALA A 527 3.52 23.27 57.58
CA ALA A 527 4.69 22.50 58.02
C ALA A 527 5.28 21.60 56.93
N ILE A 528 4.41 20.93 56.13
CA ILE A 528 4.83 20.08 55.06
C ILE A 528 5.38 20.91 53.87
N ARG A 529 4.79 22.10 53.62
CA ARG A 529 5.34 23.05 52.62
C ARG A 529 6.79 23.42 52.97
N ALA A 530 7.04 23.77 54.24
CA ALA A 530 8.37 24.15 54.68
C ALA A 530 9.38 23.00 54.51
N LEU A 531 9.00 21.77 54.85
CA LEU A 531 9.84 20.59 54.67
C LEU A 531 10.15 20.32 53.19
N LEU A 532 9.16 20.42 52.32
CA LEU A 532 9.33 20.20 50.88
C LEU A 532 10.27 21.26 50.26
N PHE A 533 10.13 22.53 50.64
CA PHE A 533 11.02 23.56 50.15
C PHE A 533 12.45 23.41 50.64
N ILE A 534 12.65 22.98 51.89
CA ILE A 534 13.97 22.67 52.46
C ILE A 534 14.64 21.54 51.67
N VAL A 535 13.92 20.42 51.45
CA VAL A 535 14.43 19.26 50.71
C VAL A 535 14.76 19.65 49.28
N LEU A 536 13.85 20.32 48.54
CA LEU A 536 14.07 20.78 47.18
C LEU A 536 15.22 21.77 47.07
N GLY A 537 15.31 22.72 48.02
CA GLY A 537 16.41 23.68 48.08
C GLY A 537 17.76 22.99 48.33
N ALA A 538 17.82 22.02 49.23
CA ALA A 538 19.03 21.27 49.50
C ALA A 538 19.48 20.43 48.26
N ILE A 539 18.54 19.81 47.56
CA ILE A 539 18.81 19.08 46.32
C ILE A 539 19.32 20.06 45.24
N GLY A 540 18.68 21.21 45.08
CA GLY A 540 19.11 22.23 44.13
C GLY A 540 20.54 22.74 44.39
N LEU A 541 20.88 22.95 45.67
CA LEU A 541 22.24 23.35 46.08
C LEU A 541 23.28 22.26 45.81
N ILE A 542 22.95 20.98 46.07
CA ILE A 542 23.85 19.84 45.79
C ILE A 542 24.09 19.76 44.28
N ILE A 543 23.03 19.87 43.47
CA ILE A 543 23.12 19.87 42.00
C ILE A 543 23.99 21.04 41.53
N SER A 544 23.73 22.24 41.99
CA SER A 544 24.55 23.42 41.68
C SER A 544 26.03 23.24 41.98
N ARG A 545 26.36 22.66 43.16
CA ARG A 545 27.75 22.36 43.54
C ARG A 545 28.42 21.33 42.62
N LEU A 546 27.69 20.34 42.15
CA LEU A 546 28.22 19.32 41.23
C LEU A 546 28.55 19.94 39.84
N PHE A 547 27.75 20.92 39.37
CA PHE A 547 28.06 21.66 38.14
C PHE A 547 29.27 22.58 38.29
N TYR A 548 29.46 23.22 39.44
CA TYR A 548 30.65 24.06 39.71
C TYR A 548 31.94 23.25 39.78
N LYS A 549 31.90 21.97 40.18
CA LYS A 549 33.08 21.12 40.36
C LYS A 549 33.57 20.52 39.03
N LYS A 550 32.80 20.62 37.93
CA LYS A 550 33.12 20.10 36.59
C LYS A 550 33.71 21.19 35.63
N LYS A 551 33.88 22.42 36.06
CA LYS A 551 34.69 23.43 35.39
C LYS A 551 36.10 23.49 35.97
#